data_64e74b7be4f07d12f4ea83c04b68d279
#
_entry.id   64e74b7be4f07d12f4ea83c04b68d279
#
_cell.length_a   1.000
_cell.length_b   1.000
_cell.length_c   1.000
_cell.angle_alpha   90.00
_cell.angle_beta   90.00
_cell.angle_gamma   90.00
#
_symmetry.space_group_name_H-M   'P 1'
#
loop_
_entity.id
_entity.type
_entity.pdbx_description
1 polymer ?
#
loop_
_entity_poly.entity_id
_entity_poly.type
_entity_poly.pdbx_seq_one_letter_code
_entity_poly.pdbx_strand_id
1 'polypeptide(L)'
;MTAAADGGLERARRVLALARRVVVLAGAGISTDSGIPDFRGPQGVWTKDPGAERLATLDAYMTDPEVRRRAWQVRLHSPAWEARPNAGHRALVELERDGRLTLLVTQNIDGLHQLAGNDPHRVVEIHGTMRDIVCMRCGARTAAPAVIERVRAGEKDPHCETTFEGANCGGILKSATISFGQQLSVIDLARAQLAVEDADVLLCVGTSLGVYPAAGLVPLALAAGAKVVIANAEATPFDDEAAAVVRGALSEQLPRLVEPIAEGPAAES
;
A
#
# COMPACT_ATOMS: atom_id res chain seq x y z
N MET A 1 -23.91 15.78 0.79
CA MET A 1 -22.46 16.14 0.94
C MET A 1 -22.43 17.50 1.60
N THR A 2 -21.78 17.65 2.72
CA THR A 2 -21.82 18.87 3.52
C THR A 2 -20.75 19.86 3.06
N ALA A 3 -21.01 21.17 3.14
CA ALA A 3 -20.08 22.27 2.78
C ALA A 3 -18.66 22.13 3.40
N ALA A 4 -18.54 21.45 4.54
CA ALA A 4 -17.26 21.19 5.19
C ALA A 4 -16.39 20.17 4.42
N ALA A 5 -16.99 19.17 3.76
CA ALA A 5 -16.28 18.18 2.97
C ALA A 5 -15.71 18.77 1.67
N ASP A 6 -16.45 19.69 1.05
CA ASP A 6 -15.97 20.43 -0.13
C ASP A 6 -14.82 21.39 0.22
N GLY A 7 -14.84 22.01 1.41
CA GLY A 7 -13.76 22.87 1.86
C GLY A 7 -12.41 22.16 2.05
N GLY A 8 -12.43 20.92 2.54
CA GLY A 8 -11.23 20.08 2.69
C GLY A 8 -10.61 19.71 1.34
N LEU A 9 -11.43 19.29 0.39
CA LEU A 9 -10.99 18.93 -0.96
C LEU A 9 -10.37 20.14 -1.69
N GLU A 10 -11.04 21.28 -1.66
CA GLU A 10 -10.54 22.50 -2.32
C GLU A 10 -9.21 22.99 -1.71
N ARG A 11 -9.06 22.87 -0.38
CA ARG A 11 -7.80 23.18 0.28
C ARG A 11 -6.69 22.21 -0.14
N ALA A 12 -6.98 20.91 -0.21
CA ALA A 12 -6.05 19.89 -0.64
C ALA A 12 -5.63 20.09 -2.09
N ARG A 13 -6.57 20.41 -3.01
CA ARG A 13 -6.28 20.75 -4.40
C ARG A 13 -5.30 21.90 -4.51
N ARG A 14 -5.53 23.00 -3.77
CA ARG A 14 -4.60 24.15 -3.77
C ARG A 14 -3.21 23.78 -3.29
N VAL A 15 -3.09 22.94 -2.27
CA VAL A 15 -1.80 22.46 -1.77
C VAL A 15 -1.09 21.62 -2.85
N LEU A 16 -1.80 20.69 -3.50
CA LEU A 16 -1.24 19.83 -4.53
C LEU A 16 -0.90 20.58 -5.83
N ALA A 17 -1.67 21.60 -6.18
CA ALA A 17 -1.41 22.38 -7.41
C ALA A 17 -0.07 23.14 -7.36
N LEU A 18 0.41 23.49 -6.16
CA LEU A 18 1.69 24.17 -5.97
C LEU A 18 2.87 23.20 -5.84
N ALA A 19 2.60 21.92 -5.65
CA ALA A 19 3.62 20.91 -5.44
C ALA A 19 4.22 20.41 -6.76
N ARG A 20 5.53 20.29 -6.81
CA ARG A 20 6.30 19.69 -7.91
C ARG A 20 6.80 18.30 -7.58
N ARG A 21 7.02 18.02 -6.27
CA ARG A 21 7.51 16.75 -5.74
C ARG A 21 6.51 16.21 -4.74
N VAL A 22 5.66 15.31 -5.21
CA VAL A 22 4.64 14.65 -4.38
C VAL A 22 5.11 13.23 -4.10
N VAL A 23 5.18 12.88 -2.82
CA VAL A 23 5.29 11.50 -2.38
C VAL A 23 3.93 11.03 -1.89
N VAL A 24 3.52 9.84 -2.32
CA VAL A 24 2.27 9.21 -1.89
C VAL A 24 2.57 8.11 -0.89
N LEU A 25 1.84 8.08 0.23
CA LEU A 25 1.80 6.94 1.17
C LEU A 25 0.40 6.31 1.10
N ALA A 26 0.29 5.18 0.39
CA ALA A 26 -0.97 4.47 0.19
C ALA A 26 -1.16 3.32 1.19
N GLY A 27 -2.40 3.11 1.62
CA GLY A 27 -2.82 1.97 2.45
C GLY A 27 -4.06 1.27 1.89
N ALA A 28 -4.59 0.29 2.61
CA ALA A 28 -5.63 -0.63 2.12
C ALA A 28 -6.96 0.07 1.75
N GLY A 29 -7.22 1.24 2.30
CA GLY A 29 -8.43 2.02 1.98
C GLY A 29 -8.55 2.41 0.51
N ILE A 30 -7.44 2.52 -0.26
CA ILE A 30 -7.54 2.80 -1.69
C ILE A 30 -8.07 1.60 -2.48
N SER A 31 -7.92 0.38 -1.96
CA SER A 31 -8.29 -0.88 -2.62
C SER A 31 -9.68 -1.39 -2.25
N THR A 32 -10.39 -0.75 -1.32
CA THR A 32 -11.74 -1.18 -0.89
C THR A 32 -12.75 -1.12 -2.02
N ASP A 33 -12.71 -0.07 -2.85
CA ASP A 33 -13.55 0.08 -4.04
C ASP A 33 -13.13 -0.85 -5.20
N SER A 34 -12.05 -1.61 -5.02
CA SER A 34 -11.62 -2.70 -5.91
C SER A 34 -12.07 -4.09 -5.40
N GLY A 35 -12.83 -4.14 -4.30
CA GLY A 35 -13.32 -5.37 -3.69
C GLY A 35 -12.33 -6.04 -2.73
N ILE A 36 -11.23 -5.40 -2.37
CA ILE A 36 -10.28 -5.89 -1.37
C ILE A 36 -10.61 -5.25 -0.03
N PRO A 37 -11.01 -6.03 1.01
CA PRO A 37 -11.30 -5.45 2.32
C PRO A 37 -10.02 -4.88 2.94
N ASP A 38 -10.14 -3.78 3.67
CA ASP A 38 -9.07 -3.29 4.52
C ASP A 38 -8.86 -4.19 5.76
N PHE A 39 -7.93 -3.82 6.64
CA PHE A 39 -7.60 -4.64 7.80
C PHE A 39 -8.33 -4.20 9.07
N ARG A 40 -8.50 -2.89 9.31
CA ARG A 40 -8.92 -2.30 10.59
C ARG A 40 -10.19 -1.47 10.52
N GLY A 41 -10.69 -1.16 9.31
CA GLY A 41 -11.95 -0.46 9.14
C GLY A 41 -13.15 -1.24 9.70
N PRO A 42 -14.35 -0.67 9.71
CA PRO A 42 -15.55 -1.33 10.25
C PRO A 42 -15.86 -2.68 9.61
N GLN A 43 -15.42 -2.90 8.37
CA GLN A 43 -15.56 -4.15 7.61
C GLN A 43 -14.23 -4.89 7.44
N GLY A 44 -13.18 -4.44 8.14
CA GLY A 44 -11.82 -4.93 8.01
C GLY A 44 -11.66 -6.40 8.43
N VAL A 45 -10.65 -7.05 7.85
CA VAL A 45 -10.37 -8.48 8.06
C VAL A 45 -10.15 -8.79 9.54
N TRP A 46 -9.37 -7.98 10.25
CA TRP A 46 -9.06 -8.21 11.67
C TRP A 46 -10.18 -7.76 12.60
N THR A 47 -11.02 -6.84 12.17
CA THR A 47 -12.23 -6.44 12.90
C THR A 47 -13.23 -7.60 12.92
N LYS A 48 -13.34 -8.34 11.79
CA LYS A 48 -14.25 -9.50 11.68
C LYS A 48 -13.68 -10.80 12.25
N ASP A 49 -12.37 -11.03 12.09
CA ASP A 49 -11.66 -12.21 12.59
C ASP A 49 -10.35 -11.79 13.29
N PRO A 50 -10.38 -11.47 14.59
CA PRO A 50 -9.17 -11.12 15.34
C PRO A 50 -8.08 -12.21 15.31
N GLY A 51 -8.47 -13.48 15.11
CA GLY A 51 -7.53 -14.59 14.96
C GLY A 51 -6.74 -14.57 13.65
N ALA A 52 -7.21 -13.83 12.66
CA ALA A 52 -6.53 -13.70 11.37
C ALA A 52 -5.19 -12.93 11.48
N GLU A 53 -5.02 -12.07 12.47
CA GLU A 53 -3.75 -11.36 12.70
C GLU A 53 -2.58 -12.33 12.97
N ARG A 54 -2.86 -13.48 13.64
CA ARG A 54 -1.85 -14.52 13.88
C ARG A 54 -1.28 -15.08 12.57
N LEU A 55 -2.08 -15.15 11.49
CA LEU A 55 -1.63 -15.61 10.17
C LEU A 55 -0.61 -14.65 9.53
N ALA A 56 -0.61 -13.40 9.97
CA ALA A 56 0.31 -12.35 9.51
C ALA A 56 1.57 -12.23 10.40
N THR A 57 1.74 -13.07 11.43
CA THR A 57 2.89 -13.05 12.35
C THR A 57 3.97 -14.01 11.87
N LEU A 58 5.22 -13.54 11.76
CA LEU A 58 6.32 -14.34 11.23
C LEU A 58 6.61 -15.58 12.07
N ASP A 59 6.72 -15.42 13.39
CA ASP A 59 7.03 -16.54 14.31
C ASP A 59 5.97 -17.65 14.21
N ALA A 60 4.69 -17.30 14.26
CA ALA A 60 3.60 -18.26 14.12
C ALA A 60 3.63 -18.97 12.76
N TYR A 61 3.92 -18.23 11.66
CA TYR A 61 4.04 -18.82 10.34
C TYR A 61 5.21 -19.80 10.23
N MET A 62 6.36 -19.48 10.83
CA MET A 62 7.55 -20.30 10.75
C MET A 62 7.47 -21.55 11.62
N THR A 63 6.81 -21.48 12.78
CA THR A 63 6.82 -22.55 13.78
C THR A 63 5.60 -23.46 13.72
N ASP A 64 4.44 -22.98 13.24
CA ASP A 64 3.17 -23.71 13.27
C ASP A 64 2.68 -24.10 11.86
N PRO A 65 2.73 -25.40 11.49
CA PRO A 65 2.24 -25.88 10.20
C PRO A 65 0.74 -25.60 9.96
N GLU A 66 -0.09 -25.54 10.99
CA GLU A 66 -1.52 -25.24 10.84
C GLU A 66 -1.73 -23.76 10.46
N VAL A 67 -0.94 -22.86 11.03
CA VAL A 67 -0.93 -21.43 10.62
C VAL A 67 -0.56 -21.32 9.14
N ARG A 68 0.48 -22.04 8.67
CA ARG A 68 0.86 -22.04 7.25
C ARG A 68 -0.25 -22.57 6.34
N ARG A 69 -0.86 -23.72 6.69
CA ARG A 69 -1.97 -24.31 5.92
C ARG A 69 -3.14 -23.32 5.80
N ARG A 70 -3.53 -22.71 6.92
CA ARG A 70 -4.60 -21.70 6.91
C ARG A 70 -4.20 -20.47 6.09
N ALA A 71 -2.98 -19.98 6.23
CA ALA A 71 -2.48 -18.85 5.46
C ALA A 71 -2.48 -19.14 3.95
N TRP A 72 -2.11 -20.35 3.52
CA TRP A 72 -2.20 -20.77 2.11
C TRP A 72 -3.64 -20.80 1.60
N GLN A 73 -4.60 -21.26 2.42
CA GLN A 73 -6.02 -21.24 2.04
C GLN A 73 -6.56 -19.80 1.91
N VAL A 74 -6.22 -18.93 2.84
CA VAL A 74 -6.57 -17.49 2.76
C VAL A 74 -5.94 -16.88 1.49
N ARG A 75 -4.72 -17.24 1.16
CA ARG A 75 -4.03 -16.75 -0.04
C ARG A 75 -4.67 -17.26 -1.33
N LEU A 76 -5.01 -18.55 -1.38
CA LEU A 76 -5.68 -19.16 -2.52
C LEU A 76 -7.01 -18.48 -2.85
N HIS A 77 -7.79 -18.10 -1.83
CA HIS A 77 -9.12 -17.50 -1.97
C HIS A 77 -9.12 -15.97 -1.86
N SER A 78 -7.94 -15.34 -1.93
CA SER A 78 -7.85 -13.88 -1.81
C SER A 78 -8.55 -13.18 -2.97
N PRO A 79 -9.47 -12.21 -2.71
CA PRO A 79 -10.12 -11.43 -3.75
C PRO A 79 -9.12 -10.58 -4.56
N ALA A 80 -7.92 -10.35 -4.02
CA ALA A 80 -6.89 -9.55 -4.68
C ALA A 80 -6.36 -10.19 -5.99
N TRP A 81 -6.60 -11.49 -6.23
CA TRP A 81 -6.21 -12.13 -7.50
C TRP A 81 -7.03 -11.62 -8.69
N GLU A 82 -8.30 -11.31 -8.48
CA GLU A 82 -9.24 -10.89 -9.52
C GLU A 82 -9.51 -9.38 -9.49
N ALA A 83 -9.06 -8.69 -8.43
CA ALA A 83 -9.28 -7.27 -8.26
C ALA A 83 -8.68 -6.45 -9.41
N ARG A 84 -9.35 -5.37 -9.75
CA ARG A 84 -8.92 -4.42 -10.77
C ARG A 84 -8.68 -3.05 -10.15
N PRO A 85 -7.71 -2.29 -10.68
CA PRO A 85 -7.50 -0.91 -10.24
C PRO A 85 -8.78 -0.08 -10.41
N ASN A 86 -9.14 0.69 -9.39
CA ASN A 86 -10.27 1.62 -9.43
C ASN A 86 -9.83 3.03 -9.87
N ALA A 87 -10.75 3.99 -9.88
CA ALA A 87 -10.46 5.36 -10.30
C ALA A 87 -9.42 6.05 -9.41
N GLY A 88 -9.34 5.71 -8.12
CA GLY A 88 -8.32 6.23 -7.20
C GLY A 88 -6.90 5.82 -7.61
N HIS A 89 -6.70 4.55 -7.97
CA HIS A 89 -5.40 4.09 -8.48
C HIS A 89 -5.02 4.80 -9.79
N ARG A 90 -5.97 4.96 -10.72
CA ARG A 90 -5.73 5.68 -11.99
C ARG A 90 -5.42 7.14 -11.78
N ALA A 91 -6.02 7.78 -10.79
CA ALA A 91 -5.69 9.17 -10.44
C ALA A 91 -4.21 9.34 -10.04
N LEU A 92 -3.63 8.36 -9.33
CA LEU A 92 -2.20 8.39 -9.01
C LEU A 92 -1.31 8.16 -10.23
N VAL A 93 -1.78 7.44 -11.24
CA VAL A 93 -1.11 7.34 -12.55
C VAL A 93 -1.12 8.69 -13.27
N GLU A 94 -2.24 9.43 -13.25
CA GLU A 94 -2.28 10.78 -13.83
C GLU A 94 -1.32 11.73 -13.11
N LEU A 95 -1.25 11.68 -11.77
CA LEU A 95 -0.27 12.44 -11.00
C LEU A 95 1.19 12.13 -11.39
N GLU A 96 1.47 10.87 -11.75
CA GLU A 96 2.77 10.45 -12.26
C GLU A 96 3.02 10.98 -13.68
N ARG A 97 2.03 10.88 -14.57
CA ARG A 97 2.11 11.39 -15.95
C ARG A 97 2.32 12.89 -16.02
N ASP A 98 1.75 13.62 -15.07
CA ASP A 98 1.98 15.06 -14.91
C ASP A 98 3.41 15.39 -14.43
N GLY A 99 4.22 14.39 -14.13
CA GLY A 99 5.60 14.55 -13.65
C GLY A 99 5.71 15.00 -12.20
N ARG A 100 4.61 15.07 -11.45
CA ARG A 100 4.59 15.51 -10.05
C ARG A 100 4.84 14.38 -9.05
N LEU A 101 4.51 13.13 -9.37
CA LEU A 101 4.75 11.99 -8.50
C LEU A 101 6.24 11.63 -8.49
N THR A 102 6.90 11.83 -7.35
CA THR A 102 8.28 11.41 -7.12
C THR A 102 8.37 9.94 -6.75
N LEU A 103 7.58 9.53 -5.76
CA LEU A 103 7.54 8.15 -5.28
C LEU A 103 6.15 7.81 -4.73
N LEU A 104 5.71 6.58 -5.00
CA LEU A 104 4.53 5.98 -4.40
C LEU A 104 4.98 4.88 -3.44
N VAL A 105 4.84 5.11 -2.13
CA VAL A 105 5.08 4.13 -1.08
C VAL A 105 3.75 3.47 -0.75
N THR A 106 3.61 2.19 -1.01
CA THR A 106 2.38 1.46 -0.70
C THR A 106 2.59 0.45 0.41
N GLN A 107 1.68 0.44 1.36
CA GLN A 107 1.56 -0.60 2.38
C GLN A 107 0.81 -1.83 1.86
N ASN A 108 0.15 -1.69 0.70
CA ASN A 108 -0.62 -2.75 0.06
C ASN A 108 0.31 -3.77 -0.61
N ILE A 109 -0.18 -5.01 -0.64
CA ILE A 109 0.53 -6.16 -1.21
C ILE A 109 -0.13 -6.66 -2.51
N ASP A 110 -1.16 -5.95 -2.99
CA ASP A 110 -2.07 -6.39 -4.05
C ASP A 110 -1.52 -6.18 -5.47
N GLY A 111 -0.55 -5.28 -5.65
CA GLY A 111 0.04 -4.93 -6.94
C GLY A 111 -0.88 -4.06 -7.83
N LEU A 112 -1.93 -3.43 -7.27
CA LEU A 112 -2.90 -2.68 -8.07
C LEU A 112 -2.33 -1.37 -8.61
N HIS A 113 -1.33 -0.76 -7.98
CA HIS A 113 -0.67 0.45 -8.51
C HIS A 113 0.06 0.16 -9.82
N GLN A 114 0.84 -0.92 -9.87
CA GLN A 114 1.53 -1.34 -11.09
C GLN A 114 0.52 -1.78 -12.17
N LEU A 115 -0.54 -2.49 -11.79
CA LEU A 115 -1.62 -2.87 -12.70
C LEU A 115 -2.42 -1.66 -13.23
N ALA A 116 -2.47 -0.56 -12.48
CA ALA A 116 -3.08 0.70 -12.93
C ALA A 116 -2.24 1.40 -13.99
N GLY A 117 -0.91 1.17 -13.99
CA GLY A 117 0.03 1.76 -14.92
C GLY A 117 1.08 2.68 -14.30
N ASN A 118 1.21 2.71 -12.96
CA ASN A 118 2.36 3.36 -12.33
C ASN A 118 3.66 2.64 -12.68
N ASP A 119 4.72 3.40 -12.93
CA ASP A 119 6.06 2.86 -13.16
C ASP A 119 6.53 2.05 -11.94
N PRO A 120 6.82 0.73 -12.11
CA PRO A 120 7.30 -0.10 -11.00
C PRO A 120 8.54 0.46 -10.30
N HIS A 121 9.38 1.24 -11.00
CA HIS A 121 10.53 1.90 -10.40
C HIS A 121 10.15 3.07 -9.49
N ARG A 122 8.94 3.59 -9.60
CA ARG A 122 8.38 4.65 -8.73
C ARG A 122 7.46 4.10 -7.64
N VAL A 123 7.24 2.79 -7.61
CA VAL A 123 6.45 2.13 -6.55
C VAL A 123 7.37 1.42 -5.58
N VAL A 124 7.21 1.69 -4.29
CA VAL A 124 7.83 0.96 -3.18
C VAL A 124 6.75 0.19 -2.44
N GLU A 125 6.74 -1.14 -2.59
CA GLU A 125 5.86 -2.04 -1.82
C GLU A 125 6.50 -2.30 -0.46
N ILE A 126 6.34 -1.34 0.49
CA ILE A 126 7.08 -1.35 1.76
C ILE A 126 6.76 -2.57 2.65
N HIS A 127 5.59 -3.18 2.46
CA HIS A 127 5.21 -4.43 3.11
C HIS A 127 5.34 -5.65 2.19
N GLY A 128 6.10 -5.51 1.08
CA GLY A 128 6.31 -6.57 0.10
C GLY A 128 5.07 -6.82 -0.78
N THR A 129 5.06 -7.99 -1.45
CA THR A 129 4.03 -8.30 -2.45
C THR A 129 3.46 -9.71 -2.28
N MET A 130 2.18 -9.88 -2.57
CA MET A 130 1.55 -11.18 -2.67
C MET A 130 1.81 -11.87 -4.04
N ARG A 131 2.34 -11.13 -4.99
CA ARG A 131 2.57 -11.62 -6.36
C ARG A 131 3.77 -12.56 -6.47
N ASP A 132 4.63 -12.56 -5.45
CA ASP A 132 5.79 -13.44 -5.33
C ASP A 132 5.73 -14.32 -4.10
N ILE A 133 6.41 -15.45 -4.18
CA ILE A 133 6.69 -16.36 -3.08
C ILE A 133 8.21 -16.38 -2.86
N VAL A 134 8.62 -16.40 -1.60
CA VAL A 134 10.02 -16.48 -1.19
C VAL A 134 10.24 -17.73 -0.34
N CYS A 135 11.35 -18.42 -0.56
CA CYS A 135 11.80 -19.48 0.32
C CYS A 135 12.51 -18.88 1.54
N MET A 136 12.05 -19.20 2.73
CA MET A 136 12.60 -18.68 3.99
C MET A 136 13.97 -19.28 4.35
N ARG A 137 14.42 -20.33 3.63
CA ARG A 137 15.73 -20.96 3.82
C ARG A 137 16.77 -20.45 2.83
N CYS A 138 16.52 -20.57 1.52
CA CYS A 138 17.50 -20.26 0.48
C CYS A 138 17.29 -18.89 -0.19
N GLY A 139 16.20 -18.16 0.15
CA GLY A 139 15.89 -16.86 -0.45
C GLY A 139 15.37 -16.91 -1.89
N ALA A 140 15.26 -18.10 -2.50
CA ALA A 140 14.75 -18.22 -3.87
C ALA A 140 13.35 -17.62 -3.98
N ARG A 141 13.12 -16.83 -5.04
CA ARG A 141 11.83 -16.21 -5.34
C ARG A 141 11.21 -16.84 -6.58
N THR A 142 9.91 -16.99 -6.56
CA THR A 142 9.12 -17.47 -7.69
C THR A 142 7.80 -16.72 -7.75
N ALA A 143 7.22 -16.60 -8.96
CA ALA A 143 5.90 -15.99 -9.13
C ALA A 143 4.84 -16.79 -8.36
N ALA A 144 3.99 -16.10 -7.62
CA ALA A 144 3.00 -16.73 -6.76
C ALA A 144 2.03 -17.68 -7.47
N PRO A 145 1.58 -17.45 -8.73
CA PRO A 145 0.67 -18.36 -9.42
C PRO A 145 1.17 -19.81 -9.46
N ALA A 146 2.49 -20.03 -9.66
CA ALA A 146 3.06 -21.37 -9.71
C ALA A 146 2.86 -22.18 -8.41
N VAL A 147 3.01 -21.52 -7.25
CA VAL A 147 2.82 -22.17 -5.94
C VAL A 147 1.33 -22.25 -5.57
N ILE A 148 0.54 -21.25 -5.95
CA ILE A 148 -0.92 -21.27 -5.74
C ILE A 148 -1.58 -22.44 -6.50
N GLU A 149 -1.10 -22.78 -7.70
CA GLU A 149 -1.57 -23.98 -8.41
C GLU A 149 -1.26 -25.27 -7.65
N ARG A 150 -0.09 -25.39 -6.99
CA ARG A 150 0.22 -26.53 -6.12
C ARG A 150 -0.77 -26.64 -4.97
N VAL A 151 -1.09 -25.48 -4.32
CA VAL A 151 -2.09 -25.43 -3.24
C VAL A 151 -3.49 -25.82 -3.78
N ARG A 152 -3.86 -25.34 -4.97
CA ARG A 152 -5.14 -25.68 -5.62
C ARG A 152 -5.21 -27.17 -5.96
N ALA A 153 -4.10 -27.78 -6.33
CA ALA A 153 -3.99 -29.23 -6.58
C ALA A 153 -4.00 -30.07 -5.30
N GLY A 154 -4.09 -29.45 -4.10
CA GLY A 154 -4.24 -30.16 -2.83
C GLY A 154 -3.01 -30.18 -1.94
N GLU A 155 -1.89 -29.56 -2.33
CA GLU A 155 -0.73 -29.42 -1.46
C GLU A 155 -1.02 -28.42 -0.36
N LYS A 156 -1.04 -28.88 0.89
CA LYS A 156 -1.52 -28.08 2.03
C LYS A 156 -0.47 -27.12 2.57
N ASP A 157 0.82 -27.47 2.47
CA ASP A 157 1.96 -26.72 2.99
C ASP A 157 3.13 -26.85 2.02
N PRO A 158 3.14 -26.11 0.90
CA PRO A 158 4.15 -26.23 -0.13
C PRO A 158 5.54 -25.81 0.38
N HIS A 159 6.54 -26.64 0.03
CA HIS A 159 7.94 -26.40 0.33
C HIS A 159 8.75 -26.09 -0.93
N CYS A 160 9.92 -25.50 -0.72
CA CYS A 160 10.83 -25.11 -1.78
C CYS A 160 11.42 -26.33 -2.51
N GLU A 161 11.32 -26.36 -3.83
CA GLU A 161 11.85 -27.42 -4.70
C GLU A 161 13.17 -27.03 -5.38
N THR A 162 13.66 -25.81 -5.11
CA THR A 162 14.92 -25.31 -5.69
C THR A 162 16.09 -26.15 -5.17
N THR A 163 17.06 -26.45 -6.04
CA THR A 163 18.34 -27.01 -5.60
C THR A 163 19.15 -25.96 -4.85
N PHE A 164 19.55 -26.28 -3.65
CA PHE A 164 20.37 -25.45 -2.78
C PHE A 164 21.46 -26.31 -2.13
N GLU A 165 22.70 -25.88 -2.23
CA GLU A 165 23.86 -26.63 -1.73
C GLU A 165 23.91 -28.11 -2.22
N GLY A 166 23.50 -28.33 -3.47
CA GLY A 166 23.55 -29.66 -4.12
C GLY A 166 22.40 -30.62 -3.77
N ALA A 167 21.41 -30.16 -2.98
CA ALA A 167 20.24 -30.97 -2.60
C ALA A 167 18.94 -30.16 -2.80
N ASN A 168 17.79 -30.87 -2.73
CA ASN A 168 16.50 -30.18 -2.67
C ASN A 168 16.43 -29.32 -1.39
N CYS A 169 16.11 -28.03 -1.52
CA CYS A 169 16.09 -27.08 -0.42
C CYS A 169 15.10 -27.49 0.68
N GLY A 170 13.88 -27.89 0.34
CA GLY A 170 12.82 -28.23 1.29
C GLY A 170 12.44 -27.12 2.27
N GLY A 171 12.87 -25.88 2.04
CA GLY A 171 12.60 -24.75 2.92
C GLY A 171 11.13 -24.31 2.88
N ILE A 172 10.65 -23.68 3.96
CA ILE A 172 9.30 -23.13 4.05
C ILE A 172 9.12 -22.05 3.00
N LEU A 173 8.06 -22.15 2.20
CA LEU A 173 7.64 -21.10 1.27
C LEU A 173 6.68 -20.12 1.95
N LYS A 174 6.81 -18.84 1.65
CA LYS A 174 5.98 -17.77 2.18
C LYS A 174 5.73 -16.74 1.08
N SER A 175 4.53 -16.10 1.05
CA SER A 175 4.37 -14.90 0.24
C SER A 175 5.46 -13.89 0.56
N ALA A 176 5.97 -13.21 -0.45
CA ALA A 176 7.02 -12.19 -0.29
C ALA A 176 6.50 -10.91 0.38
N THR A 177 5.54 -11.07 1.30
CA THR A 177 4.99 -10.00 2.13
C THR A 177 5.75 -9.90 3.44
N ILE A 178 5.79 -8.71 4.04
CA ILE A 178 6.38 -8.53 5.38
C ILE A 178 5.34 -8.87 6.43
N SER A 179 5.68 -9.81 7.30
CA SER A 179 4.84 -10.23 8.44
C SER A 179 5.17 -9.41 9.69
N PHE A 180 4.26 -9.35 10.65
CA PHE A 180 4.56 -8.80 11.98
C PHE A 180 5.74 -9.56 12.61
N GLY A 181 6.69 -8.81 13.17
CA GLY A 181 7.95 -9.35 13.66
C GLY A 181 9.04 -9.53 12.58
N GLN A 182 8.73 -9.25 11.32
CA GLN A 182 9.71 -9.24 10.23
C GLN A 182 10.16 -7.79 9.96
N GLN A 183 11.46 -7.60 9.75
CA GLN A 183 11.99 -6.28 9.40
C GLN A 183 11.60 -5.88 7.97
N LEU A 184 11.30 -4.61 7.78
CA LEU A 184 11.17 -4.03 6.44
C LEU A 184 12.52 -4.08 5.70
N SER A 185 12.45 -4.01 4.38
CA SER A 185 13.63 -3.79 3.56
C SER A 185 14.27 -2.45 3.94
N VAL A 186 15.53 -2.49 4.40
CA VAL A 186 16.29 -1.28 4.77
C VAL A 186 16.42 -0.35 3.57
N ILE A 187 16.62 -0.92 2.38
CA ILE A 187 16.75 -0.14 1.12
C ILE A 187 15.43 0.56 0.80
N ASP A 188 14.30 -0.14 0.88
CA ASP A 188 13.00 0.42 0.55
C ASP A 188 12.58 1.50 1.55
N LEU A 189 12.84 1.26 2.84
CA LEU A 189 12.57 2.24 3.88
C LEU A 189 13.43 3.50 3.71
N ALA A 190 14.74 3.33 3.48
CA ALA A 190 15.64 4.46 3.25
C ALA A 190 15.23 5.25 2.00
N ARG A 191 14.84 4.57 0.92
CA ARG A 191 14.35 5.20 -0.30
C ARG A 191 13.07 6.01 -0.05
N ALA A 192 12.14 5.48 0.74
CA ALA A 192 10.92 6.18 1.12
C ALA A 192 11.23 7.42 1.98
N GLN A 193 12.14 7.31 2.95
CA GLN A 193 12.55 8.40 3.82
C GLN A 193 13.21 9.54 3.03
N LEU A 194 14.19 9.23 2.19
CA LEU A 194 14.87 10.22 1.35
C LEU A 194 13.90 10.96 0.42
N ALA A 195 12.95 10.22 -0.19
CA ALA A 195 11.94 10.85 -1.04
C ALA A 195 11.02 11.80 -0.26
N VAL A 196 10.66 11.43 0.97
CA VAL A 196 9.80 12.26 1.84
C VAL A 196 10.53 13.51 2.34
N GLU A 197 11.83 13.41 2.65
CA GLU A 197 12.64 14.56 3.07
C GLU A 197 12.80 15.62 1.96
N ASP A 198 12.74 15.20 0.69
CA ASP A 198 12.81 16.10 -0.48
C ASP A 198 11.44 16.49 -1.04
N ALA A 199 10.34 16.04 -0.44
CA ALA A 199 9.00 16.27 -0.95
C ALA A 199 8.48 17.68 -0.63
N ASP A 200 7.69 18.24 -1.55
CA ASP A 200 6.86 19.42 -1.27
C ASP A 200 5.57 19.02 -0.53
N VAL A 201 5.04 17.84 -0.89
CA VAL A 201 3.81 17.27 -0.31
C VAL A 201 3.97 15.76 -0.07
N LEU A 202 3.59 15.30 1.13
CA LEU A 202 3.26 13.92 1.42
C LEU A 202 1.73 13.74 1.36
N LEU A 203 1.25 12.99 0.37
CA LEU A 203 -0.15 12.64 0.20
C LEU A 203 -0.43 11.25 0.80
N CYS A 204 -1.10 11.19 1.95
CA CYS A 204 -1.50 9.95 2.60
C CYS A 204 -2.88 9.52 2.11
N VAL A 205 -2.99 8.31 1.57
CA VAL A 205 -4.19 7.81 0.88
C VAL A 205 -4.65 6.49 1.46
N GLY A 206 -5.85 6.44 2.03
CA GLY A 206 -6.47 5.19 2.48
C GLY A 206 -5.68 4.46 3.56
N THR A 207 -5.01 5.19 4.42
CA THR A 207 -4.20 4.64 5.51
C THR A 207 -4.62 5.23 6.85
N SER A 208 -4.71 4.37 7.87
CA SER A 208 -4.99 4.79 9.25
C SER A 208 -3.82 5.51 9.91
N LEU A 209 -2.62 5.48 9.30
CA LEU A 209 -1.37 6.04 9.83
C LEU A 209 -1.01 5.52 11.24
N GLY A 210 -1.43 4.30 11.57
CA GLY A 210 -1.18 3.65 12.86
C GLY A 210 -0.12 2.53 12.82
N VAL A 211 0.48 2.22 11.65
CA VAL A 211 1.44 1.12 11.49
C VAL A 211 2.84 1.66 11.25
N TYR A 212 3.71 1.45 12.23
CA TYR A 212 5.12 1.81 12.13
C TYR A 212 5.95 0.65 11.54
N PRO A 213 7.04 0.97 10.80
CA PRO A 213 7.64 2.30 10.61
C PRO A 213 7.00 3.16 9.50
N ALA A 214 6.07 2.67 8.68
CA ALA A 214 5.49 3.41 7.56
C ALA A 214 4.81 4.74 7.99
N ALA A 215 4.07 4.73 9.11
CA ALA A 215 3.45 5.93 9.67
C ALA A 215 4.48 7.00 10.08
N GLY A 216 5.72 6.61 10.38
CA GLY A 216 6.83 7.52 10.70
C GLY A 216 7.25 8.43 9.54
N LEU A 217 6.81 8.16 8.32
CA LEU A 217 7.02 9.05 7.18
C LEU A 217 6.26 10.38 7.33
N VAL A 218 5.16 10.42 8.12
CA VAL A 218 4.40 11.65 8.33
C VAL A 218 5.17 12.66 9.19
N PRO A 219 5.62 12.32 10.42
CA PRO A 219 6.43 13.26 11.20
C PRO A 219 7.76 13.62 10.51
N LEU A 220 8.32 12.71 9.70
CA LEU A 220 9.52 13.02 8.91
C LEU A 220 9.22 14.10 7.86
N ALA A 221 8.10 13.98 7.12
CA ALA A 221 7.66 14.98 6.15
C ALA A 221 7.45 16.35 6.80
N LEU A 222 6.74 16.38 7.94
CA LEU A 222 6.50 17.61 8.70
C LEU A 222 7.79 18.28 9.17
N ALA A 223 8.73 17.48 9.68
CA ALA A 223 10.03 17.97 10.11
C ALA A 223 10.88 18.53 8.94
N ALA A 224 10.74 17.95 7.74
CA ALA A 224 11.39 18.45 6.52
C ALA A 224 10.67 19.67 5.90
N GLY A 225 9.52 20.08 6.45
CA GLY A 225 8.75 21.25 5.96
C GLY A 225 7.77 20.92 4.83
N ALA A 226 7.61 19.66 4.47
CA ALA A 226 6.61 19.22 3.50
C ALA A 226 5.18 19.45 4.05
N LYS A 227 4.23 19.73 3.15
CA LYS A 227 2.82 19.76 3.52
C LYS A 227 2.26 18.34 3.53
N VAL A 228 1.50 17.99 4.58
CA VAL A 228 0.81 16.69 4.65
C VAL A 228 -0.64 16.88 4.22
N VAL A 229 -1.08 16.07 3.25
CA VAL A 229 -2.48 15.97 2.82
C VAL A 229 -2.97 14.57 3.11
N ILE A 230 -4.10 14.43 3.80
CA ILE A 230 -4.66 13.14 4.17
C ILE A 230 -5.99 12.95 3.42
N ALA A 231 -6.06 11.90 2.59
CA ALA A 231 -7.29 11.42 1.97
C ALA A 231 -7.63 10.04 2.57
N ASN A 232 -8.50 10.02 3.56
CA ASN A 232 -8.90 8.81 4.27
C ASN A 232 -10.34 8.91 4.78
N ALA A 233 -11.09 7.81 4.77
CA ALA A 233 -12.48 7.82 5.22
C ALA A 233 -12.61 8.13 6.71
N GLU A 234 -11.73 7.54 7.51
CA GLU A 234 -11.73 7.66 8.97
C GLU A 234 -10.68 8.67 9.45
N ALA A 235 -10.83 9.11 10.71
CA ALA A 235 -9.84 9.97 11.35
C ALA A 235 -8.48 9.25 11.51
N THR A 236 -7.42 10.03 11.47
CA THR A 236 -6.05 9.56 11.68
C THR A 236 -5.38 10.33 12.82
N PRO A 237 -4.31 9.81 13.43
CA PRO A 237 -3.58 10.53 14.49
C PRO A 237 -2.96 11.86 14.04
N PHE A 238 -2.88 12.10 12.73
CA PHE A 238 -2.20 13.28 12.15
C PHE A 238 -3.15 14.28 11.48
N ASP A 239 -4.46 14.15 11.68
CA ASP A 239 -5.45 15.04 11.05
C ASP A 239 -5.25 16.51 11.43
N ASP A 240 -4.92 16.78 12.69
CA ASP A 240 -4.73 18.14 13.22
C ASP A 240 -3.45 18.81 12.69
N GLU A 241 -2.45 18.00 12.28
CA GLU A 241 -1.17 18.49 11.74
C GLU A 241 -1.20 18.59 10.21
N ALA A 242 -2.25 18.02 9.58
CA ALA A 242 -2.37 18.01 8.13
C ALA A 242 -2.72 19.39 7.57
N ALA A 243 -2.11 19.76 6.45
CA ALA A 243 -2.46 20.96 5.70
C ALA A 243 -3.90 20.89 5.16
N ALA A 244 -4.37 19.67 4.82
CA ALA A 244 -5.76 19.43 4.44
C ALA A 244 -6.13 17.97 4.68
N VAL A 245 -7.43 17.74 4.98
CA VAL A 245 -8.01 16.41 5.15
C VAL A 245 -9.21 16.27 4.23
N VAL A 246 -9.23 15.18 3.44
CA VAL A 246 -10.30 14.83 2.50
C VAL A 246 -10.98 13.55 2.97
N ARG A 247 -12.30 13.58 3.10
CA ARG A 247 -13.12 12.44 3.53
C ARG A 247 -14.00 11.95 2.37
N GLY A 248 -14.31 10.68 2.36
CA GLY A 248 -15.19 10.04 1.38
C GLY A 248 -14.52 8.89 0.63
N ALA A 249 -15.24 8.32 -0.35
CA ALA A 249 -14.75 7.22 -1.19
C ALA A 249 -13.55 7.68 -2.03
N LEU A 250 -12.43 6.94 -1.95
CA LEU A 250 -11.19 7.36 -2.60
C LEU A 250 -11.25 7.26 -4.13
N SER A 251 -12.07 6.35 -4.67
CA SER A 251 -12.36 6.29 -6.10
C SER A 251 -13.07 7.53 -6.65
N GLU A 252 -13.72 8.32 -5.79
CA GLU A 252 -14.37 9.59 -6.15
C GLU A 252 -13.49 10.78 -5.83
N GLN A 253 -12.83 10.78 -4.66
CA GLN A 253 -12.10 11.94 -4.16
C GLN A 253 -10.74 12.11 -4.86
N LEU A 254 -10.00 11.04 -5.11
CA LEU A 254 -8.66 11.15 -5.71
C LEU A 254 -8.66 11.70 -7.13
N PRO A 255 -9.56 11.30 -8.05
CA PRO A 255 -9.63 11.95 -9.36
C PRO A 255 -9.83 13.46 -9.27
N ARG A 256 -10.75 13.91 -8.39
CA ARG A 256 -11.00 15.34 -8.15
C ARG A 256 -9.80 16.06 -7.52
N LEU A 257 -9.07 15.36 -6.65
CA LEU A 257 -7.94 15.91 -5.91
C LEU A 257 -6.73 16.17 -6.80
N VAL A 258 -6.43 15.25 -7.74
CA VAL A 258 -5.24 15.35 -8.62
C VAL A 258 -5.50 16.13 -9.91
N GLU A 259 -6.77 16.38 -10.26
CA GLU A 259 -7.16 17.14 -11.43
C GLU A 259 -6.51 18.54 -11.41
N PRO A 260 -5.86 18.95 -12.50
CA PRO A 260 -5.27 20.27 -12.59
C PRO A 260 -6.31 21.36 -12.28
N ILE A 261 -5.92 22.35 -11.48
CA ILE A 261 -6.75 23.55 -11.33
C ILE A 261 -6.62 24.33 -12.63
N ALA A 262 -7.74 24.54 -13.34
CA ALA A 262 -7.75 25.42 -14.50
C ALA A 262 -7.22 26.78 -14.06
N GLU A 263 -6.14 27.26 -14.69
CA GLU A 263 -5.68 28.62 -14.51
C GLU A 263 -6.86 29.53 -14.91
N GLY A 264 -7.37 30.29 -13.97
CA GLY A 264 -8.33 31.35 -14.28
C GLY A 264 -7.72 32.28 -15.31
N PRO A 265 -8.53 32.94 -16.17
CA PRO A 265 -8.01 33.87 -17.17
C PRO A 265 -7.06 34.83 -16.45
N ALA A 266 -5.81 34.92 -16.97
CA ALA A 266 -4.83 35.85 -16.47
C ALA A 266 -5.53 37.24 -16.42
N ALA A 267 -5.55 37.85 -15.23
CA ALA A 267 -6.03 39.22 -15.12
C ALA A 267 -5.18 40.07 -16.05
N GLU A 268 -5.75 40.48 -17.15
CA GLU A 268 -5.13 41.45 -18.04
C GLU A 268 -4.84 42.72 -17.23
N SER A 269 -3.57 42.99 -17.03
CA SER A 269 -3.04 44.20 -16.37
C SER A 269 -2.93 45.35 -17.38
#